data_48678555f977e7fa8964f5d4c549d1b3
#
_entry.id   48678555f977e7fa8964f5d4c549d1b3
#
_cell.length_a   1.000
_cell.length_b   1.000
_cell.length_c   1.000
_cell.angle_alpha   90.00
_cell.angle_beta   90.00
_cell.angle_gamma   90.00
#
_symmetry.space_group_name_H-M   'P 1'
#
loop_
_entity.id
_entity.type
_entity.pdbx_description
1 polymer ?
#
loop_
_entity_poly.entity_id
_entity_poly.type
_entity_poly.pdbx_seq_one_letter_code
_entity_poly.pdbx_strand_id
1 'polypeptide(L)'
;MLGQTLKAVDHQPYLSITISETLNWKTHILDVKNKANKALGCIKRNLHSCPERIKAQAYISLVRPFLEYGSTAWNPYRMYQKSWLEQVQRRAARFATKTYSRQEGCVTQALNHLNWPILEHRRKVNRLTLMYKTLHGQAAINILPAKHKR
;
A
#
# COMPACT_ATOMS: atom_id res chain seq x y z
N MET A 1 -12.91 19.23 -36.18
CA MET A 1 -12.72 18.41 -34.96
C MET A 1 -14.04 18.43 -34.22
N LEU A 2 -14.74 17.29 -34.22
CA LEU A 2 -16.01 17.15 -33.48
C LEU A 2 -15.68 17.10 -31.97
N GLY A 3 -16.09 18.14 -31.22
CA GLY A 3 -15.94 18.19 -29.81
C GLY A 3 -16.80 17.15 -29.11
N GLN A 4 -16.22 15.99 -28.77
CA GLN A 4 -16.87 15.06 -27.87
C GLN A 4 -16.88 15.68 -26.45
N THR A 5 -18.08 15.90 -25.94
CA THR A 5 -18.27 16.32 -24.54
C THR A 5 -17.81 15.18 -23.64
N LEU A 6 -16.80 15.45 -22.79
CA LEU A 6 -16.33 14.49 -21.78
C LEU A 6 -17.45 14.26 -20.77
N LYS A 7 -17.79 13.00 -20.52
CA LYS A 7 -18.76 12.63 -19.49
C LYS A 7 -18.12 12.72 -18.12
N ALA A 8 -18.72 13.49 -17.21
CA ALA A 8 -18.29 13.49 -15.80
C ALA A 8 -18.51 12.11 -15.18
N VAL A 9 -17.54 11.60 -14.46
CA VAL A 9 -17.59 10.30 -13.75
C VAL A 9 -17.09 10.47 -12.32
N ASP A 10 -17.76 9.82 -11.39
CA ASP A 10 -17.41 9.92 -9.95
C ASP A 10 -16.06 9.27 -9.62
N HIS A 11 -15.66 8.25 -10.38
CA HIS A 11 -14.43 7.48 -10.17
C HIS A 11 -13.80 7.11 -11.49
N GLN A 12 -12.50 7.39 -11.62
CA GLN A 12 -11.71 7.04 -12.81
C GLN A 12 -10.47 6.25 -12.40
N PRO A 13 -10.26 5.04 -12.93
CA PRO A 13 -9.01 4.32 -12.76
C PRO A 13 -7.92 4.93 -13.66
N TYR A 14 -6.78 5.27 -13.06
CA TYR A 14 -5.59 5.73 -13.77
C TYR A 14 -4.37 4.99 -13.24
N LEU A 15 -3.63 4.28 -14.10
CA LEU A 15 -2.48 3.46 -13.71
C LEU A 15 -2.75 2.58 -12.48
N SER A 16 -3.89 1.90 -12.47
CA SER A 16 -4.37 1.05 -11.35
C SER A 16 -4.66 1.80 -10.04
N ILE A 17 -4.67 3.13 -10.05
CA ILE A 17 -5.11 3.96 -8.93
C ILE A 17 -6.50 4.50 -9.25
N THR A 18 -7.48 4.22 -8.41
CA THR A 18 -8.84 4.75 -8.56
C THR A 18 -8.89 6.15 -7.96
N ILE A 19 -9.04 7.16 -8.82
CA ILE A 19 -9.18 8.57 -8.43
C ILE A 19 -10.67 8.88 -8.35
N SER A 20 -11.12 9.45 -7.22
CA SER A 20 -12.49 9.97 -7.09
C SER A 20 -12.52 11.46 -7.32
N GLU A 21 -13.66 12.00 -7.75
CA GLU A 21 -13.89 13.43 -7.93
C GLU A 21 -13.53 14.23 -6.67
N THR A 22 -13.90 13.72 -5.50
CA THR A 22 -13.61 14.35 -4.19
C THR A 22 -12.22 14.05 -3.64
N LEU A 23 -11.34 13.38 -4.41
CA LEU A 23 -10.03 12.89 -3.97
C LEU A 23 -10.08 12.03 -2.69
N ASN A 24 -11.21 11.36 -2.46
CA ASN A 24 -11.36 10.44 -1.35
C ASN A 24 -10.80 9.06 -1.73
N TRP A 25 -9.82 8.60 -0.99
CA TRP A 25 -9.14 7.33 -1.25
C TRP A 25 -9.89 6.08 -0.75
N LYS A 26 -11.11 6.21 -0.20
CA LYS A 26 -11.85 5.08 0.39
C LYS A 26 -12.03 3.93 -0.59
N THR A 27 -12.53 4.21 -1.79
CA THR A 27 -12.77 3.20 -2.84
C THR A 27 -11.48 2.52 -3.26
N HIS A 28 -10.44 3.31 -3.56
CA HIS A 28 -9.11 2.79 -3.92
C HIS A 28 -8.53 1.89 -2.81
N ILE A 29 -8.58 2.32 -1.56
CA ILE A 29 -8.05 1.56 -0.41
C ILE A 29 -8.81 0.25 -0.22
N LEU A 30 -10.12 0.23 -0.43
CA LEU A 30 -10.91 -1.00 -0.40
C LEU A 30 -10.50 -1.97 -1.51
N ASP A 31 -10.28 -1.49 -2.72
CA ASP A 31 -9.80 -2.30 -3.86
C ASP A 31 -8.43 -2.88 -3.58
N VAL A 32 -7.50 -2.07 -3.10
CA VAL A 32 -6.14 -2.49 -2.70
C VAL A 32 -6.21 -3.57 -1.62
N LYS A 33 -6.99 -3.33 -0.56
CA LYS A 33 -7.22 -4.30 0.53
C LYS A 33 -7.77 -5.62 -0.01
N ASN A 34 -8.76 -5.56 -0.90
CA ASN A 34 -9.40 -6.75 -1.47
C ASN A 34 -8.42 -7.54 -2.35
N LYS A 35 -7.66 -6.88 -3.22
CA LYS A 35 -6.60 -7.50 -4.04
C LYS A 35 -5.54 -8.17 -3.15
N ALA A 36 -5.05 -7.46 -2.14
CA ALA A 36 -4.07 -7.97 -1.19
C ALA A 36 -4.60 -9.18 -0.38
N ASN A 37 -5.86 -9.14 0.04
CA ASN A 37 -6.49 -10.27 0.75
C ASN A 37 -6.68 -11.50 -0.16
N LYS A 38 -7.04 -11.31 -1.43
CA LYS A 38 -7.11 -12.40 -2.42
C LYS A 38 -5.75 -13.09 -2.60
N ALA A 39 -4.69 -12.29 -2.79
CA ALA A 39 -3.31 -12.80 -2.89
C ALA A 39 -2.88 -13.51 -1.62
N LEU A 40 -3.14 -12.94 -0.43
CA LEU A 40 -2.83 -13.57 0.85
C LEU A 40 -3.62 -14.88 1.03
N GLY A 41 -4.88 -14.94 0.60
CA GLY A 41 -5.69 -16.16 0.62
C GLY A 41 -5.08 -17.26 -0.25
N CYS A 42 -4.57 -16.91 -1.43
CA CYS A 42 -3.87 -17.85 -2.30
C CYS A 42 -2.60 -18.41 -1.63
N ILE A 43 -1.75 -17.54 -1.06
CA ILE A 43 -0.54 -17.92 -0.33
C ILE A 43 -0.88 -18.87 0.83
N LYS A 44 -1.92 -18.54 1.60
CA LYS A 44 -2.33 -19.38 2.74
C LYS A 44 -2.73 -20.80 2.34
N ARG A 45 -3.43 -20.96 1.22
CA ARG A 45 -3.83 -22.28 0.72
C ARG A 45 -2.64 -23.10 0.23
N ASN A 46 -1.73 -22.47 -0.52
CA ASN A 46 -0.65 -23.19 -1.19
C ASN A 46 0.59 -23.38 -0.32
N LEU A 47 0.85 -22.49 0.64
CA LEU A 47 2.08 -22.49 1.43
C LEU A 47 1.84 -22.79 2.91
N HIS A 48 0.70 -23.41 3.28
CA HIS A 48 0.38 -23.65 4.69
C HIS A 48 1.43 -24.49 5.42
N SER A 49 1.98 -25.50 4.74
CA SER A 49 3.00 -26.42 5.27
C SER A 49 4.43 -25.91 5.14
N CYS A 50 4.66 -24.81 4.40
CA CYS A 50 6.00 -24.29 4.18
C CYS A 50 6.61 -23.68 5.46
N PRO A 51 7.95 -23.59 5.53
CA PRO A 51 8.66 -22.88 6.59
C PRO A 51 8.29 -21.39 6.63
N GLU A 52 8.48 -20.78 7.81
CA GLU A 52 8.21 -19.36 8.06
C GLU A 52 8.88 -18.43 7.01
N ARG A 53 10.16 -18.68 6.73
CA ARG A 53 10.93 -17.90 5.75
C ARG A 53 10.25 -17.84 4.39
N ILE A 54 9.74 -18.97 3.88
CA ILE A 54 9.07 -19.03 2.58
C ILE A 54 7.75 -18.25 2.61
N LYS A 55 6.97 -18.39 3.68
CA LYS A 55 5.71 -17.64 3.87
C LYS A 55 5.96 -16.14 3.95
N ALA A 56 6.99 -15.74 4.70
CA ALA A 56 7.38 -14.33 4.83
C ALA A 56 7.82 -13.76 3.48
N GLN A 57 8.65 -14.47 2.73
CA GLN A 57 9.08 -14.04 1.41
C GLN A 57 7.91 -13.93 0.42
N ALA A 58 7.00 -14.90 0.43
CA ALA A 58 5.80 -14.88 -0.41
C ALA A 58 4.91 -13.67 -0.12
N TYR A 59 4.72 -13.30 1.15
CA TYR A 59 4.02 -12.06 1.50
C TYR A 59 4.73 -10.82 0.94
N ILE A 60 6.05 -10.72 1.14
CA ILE A 60 6.85 -9.59 0.70
C ILE A 60 6.76 -9.42 -0.83
N SER A 61 6.81 -10.51 -1.58
CA SER A 61 6.85 -10.48 -3.04
C SER A 61 5.46 -10.37 -3.70
N LEU A 62 4.42 -10.97 -3.13
CA LEU A 62 3.13 -11.15 -3.80
C LEU A 62 1.99 -10.34 -3.17
N VAL A 63 2.08 -9.96 -1.90
CA VAL A 63 0.98 -9.26 -1.21
C VAL A 63 1.33 -7.81 -0.92
N ARG A 64 2.52 -7.57 -0.34
CA ARG A 64 2.95 -6.22 0.06
C ARG A 64 2.99 -5.22 -1.10
N PRO A 65 3.38 -5.60 -2.34
CA PRO A 65 3.34 -4.67 -3.47
C PRO A 65 1.96 -4.06 -3.72
N PHE A 66 0.86 -4.82 -3.54
CA PHE A 66 -0.48 -4.25 -3.64
C PHE A 66 -0.74 -3.14 -2.63
N LEU A 67 -0.21 -3.28 -1.39
CA LEU A 67 -0.43 -2.34 -0.29
C LEU A 67 0.43 -1.07 -0.39
N GLU A 68 1.47 -1.10 -1.22
CA GLU A 68 2.46 -0.01 -1.36
C GLU A 68 2.49 0.62 -2.75
N TYR A 69 1.94 -0.04 -3.78
CA TYR A 69 1.94 0.47 -5.15
C TYR A 69 1.33 1.87 -5.23
N GLY A 70 2.07 2.79 -5.82
CA GLY A 70 1.62 4.17 -6.00
C GLY A 70 1.36 4.94 -4.71
N SER A 71 1.86 4.47 -3.55
CA SER A 71 1.63 5.09 -2.24
C SER A 71 2.21 6.51 -2.10
N THR A 72 2.96 6.96 -3.08
CA THR A 72 3.41 8.36 -3.21
C THR A 72 2.30 9.27 -3.73
N ALA A 73 1.37 8.74 -4.53
CA ALA A 73 0.23 9.48 -5.08
C ALA A 73 -0.99 9.45 -4.15
N TRP A 74 -1.19 8.36 -3.41
CA TRP A 74 -2.31 8.22 -2.48
C TRP A 74 -1.83 7.90 -1.06
N ASN A 75 -2.49 8.46 -0.07
CA ASN A 75 -2.19 8.15 1.32
C ASN A 75 -3.46 8.26 2.16
N PRO A 76 -3.83 7.20 2.91
CA PRO A 76 -4.97 7.26 3.81
C PRO A 76 -4.71 8.27 4.93
N TYR A 77 -5.59 9.24 5.10
CA TYR A 77 -5.54 10.19 6.22
C TYR A 77 -6.40 9.74 7.40
N ARG A 78 -7.47 8.98 7.15
CA ARG A 78 -8.38 8.49 8.20
C ARG A 78 -7.82 7.24 8.87
N MET A 79 -7.92 7.17 10.20
CA MET A 79 -7.38 6.05 11.00
C MET A 79 -7.95 4.69 10.59
N TYR A 80 -9.24 4.59 10.29
CA TYR A 80 -9.85 3.33 9.85
C TYR A 80 -9.28 2.83 8.52
N GLN A 81 -8.96 3.73 7.59
CA GLN A 81 -8.35 3.38 6.31
C GLN A 81 -6.93 2.84 6.50
N LYS A 82 -6.14 3.48 7.36
CA LYS A 82 -4.81 2.97 7.74
C LYS A 82 -4.92 1.59 8.36
N SER A 83 -5.86 1.42 9.30
CA SER A 83 -6.13 0.15 9.97
C SER A 83 -6.50 -0.97 8.97
N TRP A 84 -7.27 -0.69 7.92
CA TRP A 84 -7.63 -1.68 6.91
C TRP A 84 -6.42 -2.29 6.20
N LEU A 85 -5.42 -1.48 5.89
CA LEU A 85 -4.19 -1.94 5.25
C LEU A 85 -3.30 -2.71 6.24
N GLU A 86 -3.13 -2.18 7.46
CA GLU A 86 -2.35 -2.83 8.50
C GLU A 86 -2.92 -4.20 8.90
N GLN A 87 -4.25 -4.37 8.87
CA GLN A 87 -4.89 -5.67 9.14
C GLN A 87 -4.44 -6.76 8.16
N VAL A 88 -4.17 -6.43 6.90
CA VAL A 88 -3.67 -7.42 5.92
C VAL A 88 -2.27 -7.89 6.33
N GLN A 89 -1.38 -6.96 6.68
CA GLN A 89 -0.03 -7.28 7.16
C GLN A 89 -0.06 -8.09 8.45
N ARG A 90 -0.91 -7.72 9.42
CA ARG A 90 -1.09 -8.45 10.67
C ARG A 90 -1.56 -9.90 10.44
N ARG A 91 -2.49 -10.10 9.49
CA ARG A 91 -2.94 -11.45 9.10
C ARG A 91 -1.81 -12.26 8.45
N ALA A 92 -0.99 -11.62 7.63
CA ALA A 92 0.16 -12.24 7.00
C ALA A 92 1.23 -12.63 8.03
N ALA A 93 1.52 -11.77 9.01
CA ALA A 93 2.46 -12.05 10.08
C ALA A 93 2.01 -13.26 10.91
N ARG A 94 0.75 -13.30 11.34
CA ARG A 94 0.19 -14.48 12.04
C ARG A 94 0.31 -15.77 11.25
N PHE A 95 0.09 -15.71 9.95
CA PHE A 95 0.21 -16.87 9.07
C PHE A 95 1.67 -17.32 8.93
N ALA A 96 2.61 -16.39 8.78
CA ALA A 96 4.03 -16.72 8.63
C ALA A 96 4.56 -17.38 9.92
N THR A 97 4.36 -16.75 11.06
CA THR A 97 4.88 -17.22 12.37
C THR A 97 4.03 -18.30 13.03
N LYS A 98 2.89 -18.69 12.43
CA LYS A 98 1.90 -19.58 13.03
C LYS A 98 1.39 -19.14 14.41
N THR A 99 1.47 -17.84 14.71
CA THR A 99 1.08 -17.27 16.00
C THR A 99 -0.37 -16.82 15.95
N TYR A 100 -1.28 -17.65 16.50
CA TYR A 100 -2.72 -17.36 16.53
C TYR A 100 -3.26 -16.98 17.91
N SER A 101 -2.36 -16.72 18.87
CA SER A 101 -2.76 -16.23 20.20
C SER A 101 -3.56 -14.94 20.08
N ARG A 102 -4.57 -14.80 20.97
CA ARG A 102 -5.37 -13.57 21.11
C ARG A 102 -4.79 -12.60 22.14
N GLN A 103 -3.67 -12.95 22.76
CA GLN A 103 -2.99 -12.07 23.75
C GLN A 103 -2.59 -10.75 23.09
N GLU A 104 -2.72 -9.67 23.86
CA GLU A 104 -2.25 -8.35 23.44
C GLU A 104 -0.74 -8.38 23.15
N GLY A 105 -0.30 -7.64 22.14
CA GLY A 105 1.11 -7.57 21.76
C GLY A 105 1.63 -8.74 20.91
N CYS A 106 0.95 -9.89 20.85
CA CYS A 106 1.38 -11.06 20.09
C CYS A 106 1.67 -10.75 18.61
N VAL A 107 0.81 -9.97 17.96
CA VAL A 107 1.00 -9.57 16.55
C VAL A 107 2.16 -8.59 16.39
N THR A 108 2.35 -7.70 17.35
CA THR A 108 3.47 -6.76 17.35
C THR A 108 4.80 -7.50 17.49
N GLN A 109 4.86 -8.51 18.37
CA GLN A 109 6.03 -9.39 18.48
C GLN A 109 6.31 -10.14 17.19
N ALA A 110 5.27 -10.69 16.54
CA ALA A 110 5.41 -11.36 15.25
C ALA A 110 5.93 -10.41 14.14
N LEU A 111 5.46 -9.18 14.09
CA LEU A 111 5.94 -8.17 13.14
C LEU A 111 7.41 -7.79 13.41
N ASN A 112 7.78 -7.64 14.68
CA ASN A 112 9.15 -7.35 15.09
C ASN A 112 10.09 -8.52 14.77
N HIS A 113 9.69 -9.75 15.07
CA HIS A 113 10.43 -10.97 14.74
C HIS A 113 10.70 -11.07 13.23
N LEU A 114 9.70 -10.76 12.39
CA LEU A 114 9.83 -10.76 10.93
C LEU A 114 10.54 -9.51 10.38
N ASN A 115 10.91 -8.55 11.20
CA ASN A 115 11.42 -7.24 10.79
C ASN A 115 10.50 -6.51 9.80
N TRP A 116 9.20 -6.58 10.03
CA TRP A 116 8.21 -5.90 9.20
C TRP A 116 7.75 -4.59 9.85
N PRO A 117 8.27 -3.44 9.40
CA PRO A 117 7.79 -2.15 9.87
C PRO A 117 6.33 -1.95 9.45
N ILE A 118 5.61 -1.14 10.21
CA ILE A 118 4.22 -0.78 9.89
C ILE A 118 4.14 -0.12 8.51
N LEU A 119 3.09 -0.43 7.76
CA LEU A 119 2.92 0.06 6.39
C LEU A 119 2.80 1.59 6.32
N GLU A 120 2.23 2.23 7.35
CA GLU A 120 2.18 3.69 7.44
C GLU A 120 3.59 4.31 7.43
N HIS A 121 4.51 3.75 8.21
CA HIS A 121 5.91 4.21 8.22
C HIS A 121 6.56 4.04 6.84
N ARG A 122 6.38 2.88 6.22
CA ARG A 122 6.93 2.61 4.89
C ARG A 122 6.41 3.59 3.83
N ARG A 123 5.08 3.86 3.83
CA ARG A 123 4.48 4.86 2.93
C ARG A 123 5.02 6.27 3.18
N LYS A 124 5.26 6.63 4.45
CA LYS A 124 5.90 7.91 4.79
C LYS A 124 7.32 8.00 4.22
N VAL A 125 8.13 6.95 4.40
CA VAL A 125 9.50 6.89 3.85
C VAL A 125 9.47 7.00 2.32
N ASN A 126 8.60 6.25 1.63
CA ASN A 126 8.49 6.31 0.17
C ASN A 126 8.17 7.73 -0.33
N ARG A 127 7.25 8.44 0.33
CA ARG A 127 6.91 9.84 -0.04
C ARG A 127 8.08 10.80 0.20
N LEU A 128 8.75 10.69 1.35
CA LEU A 128 9.92 11.51 1.66
C LEU A 128 11.07 11.24 0.68
N THR A 129 11.29 9.98 0.33
CA THR A 129 12.29 9.59 -0.67
C THR A 129 11.97 10.18 -2.05
N LEU A 130 10.70 10.12 -2.48
CA LEU A 130 10.29 10.73 -3.75
C LEU A 130 10.51 12.25 -3.71
N MET A 131 10.09 12.91 -2.64
CA MET A 131 10.27 14.35 -2.45
C MET A 131 11.77 14.74 -2.51
N TYR A 132 12.61 14.00 -1.79
CA TYR A 132 14.06 14.20 -1.83
C TYR A 132 14.61 14.08 -3.25
N LYS A 133 14.28 12.99 -3.96
CA LYS A 133 14.71 12.76 -5.33
C LYS A 133 14.27 13.87 -6.29
N THR A 134 13.04 14.37 -6.11
CA THR A 134 12.51 15.46 -6.93
C THR A 134 13.27 16.77 -6.68
N LEU A 135 13.55 17.10 -5.41
CA LEU A 135 14.30 18.31 -5.05
C LEU A 135 15.76 18.29 -5.57
N HIS A 136 16.36 17.10 -5.69
CA HIS A 136 17.74 16.92 -6.16
C HIS A 136 17.82 16.56 -7.65
N GLY A 137 16.73 16.73 -8.41
CA GLY A 137 16.71 16.44 -9.86
C GLY A 137 16.91 14.96 -10.23
N GLN A 138 16.74 14.05 -9.28
CA GLN A 138 16.88 12.61 -9.49
C GLN A 138 15.55 11.94 -9.92
N ALA A 139 14.49 12.69 -10.02
CA ALA A 139 13.19 12.23 -10.51
C ALA A 139 12.79 13.06 -11.73
N ALA A 140 12.13 12.42 -12.71
CA ALA A 140 11.66 13.09 -13.92
C ALA A 140 10.51 14.11 -13.66
N ILE A 141 10.11 14.31 -12.40
CA ILE A 141 9.03 15.22 -12.01
C ILE A 141 9.65 16.55 -11.57
N ASN A 142 9.37 17.62 -12.29
CA ASN A 142 9.79 18.97 -11.92
C ASN A 142 8.65 19.66 -11.14
N ILE A 143 8.69 19.57 -9.80
CA ILE A 143 7.68 20.18 -8.92
C ILE A 143 8.03 21.65 -8.59
N LEU A 144 9.26 22.06 -8.84
CA LEU A 144 9.67 23.45 -8.56
C LEU A 144 8.99 24.37 -9.57
N PRO A 145 8.27 25.43 -9.12
CA PRO A 145 7.76 26.44 -10.04
C PRO A 145 8.94 27.03 -10.81
N ALA A 146 8.77 27.16 -12.13
CA ALA A 146 9.75 27.84 -12.95
C ALA A 146 10.12 29.18 -12.28
N LYS A 147 11.40 29.37 -11.94
CA LYS A 147 11.85 30.66 -11.40
C LYS A 147 11.46 31.71 -12.42
N HIS A 148 10.49 32.57 -12.09
CA HIS A 148 10.26 33.78 -12.87
C HIS A 148 11.59 34.54 -12.89
N LYS A 149 12.25 34.53 -14.04
CA LYS A 149 13.34 35.47 -14.31
C LYS A 149 12.72 36.86 -14.29
N ARG A 150 13.05 37.66 -13.28
CA ARG A 150 12.84 39.09 -13.29
C ARG A 150 13.79 39.72 -14.31
#